data_f56590451a4d121f48f6e3e847376fca
#
_entry.id   f56590451a4d121f48f6e3e847376fca
#
_cell.length_a   1.000
_cell.length_b   1.000
_cell.length_c   1.000
_cell.angle_alpha   90.00
_cell.angle_beta   90.00
_cell.angle_gamma   90.00
#
_symmetry.space_group_name_H-M   'P 1'
#
loop_
_entity.id
_entity.type
_entity.pdbx_description
1 polymer ?
#
loop_
_entity_poly.entity_id
_entity_poly.type
_entity_poly.pdbx_seq_one_letter_code
_entity_poly.pdbx_strand_id
1 'polypeptide(L)'
;GAEVIKVEPVGHGRDGDATRKLLGSGAGFFPLFNRNKKSVTLDLQTPEGKQAALKLIATADVVCENFKPGTMKKLGLDYESLKEQFPRLIYVSHKGFLPGPYDHRTALDEVVQMMGGLAYMTGPEGRPLRAGTSVNDIMGGMFGAIGVLASLQQRARTGRGQQVASALF
;
A
#
# COMPACT_ATOMS: atom_id res chain seq x y z
N GLY A 1 19.29 1.50 4.78
CA GLY A 1 17.87 1.32 4.54
C GLY A 1 17.59 0.19 3.56
N ALA A 2 16.30 -0.09 3.34
CA ALA A 2 15.89 -1.10 2.38
C ALA A 2 16.04 -0.60 0.93
N GLU A 3 16.37 -1.50 0.00
CA GLU A 3 16.19 -1.23 -1.43
C GLU A 3 14.69 -1.34 -1.75
N VAL A 4 14.12 -0.33 -2.40
CA VAL A 4 12.70 -0.29 -2.73
C VAL A 4 12.53 -0.14 -4.24
N ILE A 5 11.80 -1.08 -4.84
CA ILE A 5 11.42 -1.04 -6.25
C ILE A 5 9.92 -0.71 -6.31
N LYS A 6 9.59 0.44 -6.90
CA LYS A 6 8.22 0.87 -7.14
C LYS A 6 7.77 0.39 -8.50
N VAL A 7 6.78 -0.49 -8.51
CA VAL A 7 6.11 -0.92 -9.75
C VAL A 7 5.01 0.08 -10.09
N GLU A 8 5.09 0.69 -11.24
CA GLU A 8 4.15 1.70 -11.71
C GLU A 8 3.36 1.19 -12.93
N PRO A 9 2.08 1.58 -13.07
CA PRO A 9 1.26 1.11 -14.18
C PRO A 9 1.69 1.74 -15.51
N VAL A 10 1.59 0.96 -16.60
CA VAL A 10 1.74 1.43 -17.96
C VAL A 10 0.67 0.76 -18.84
N GLY A 11 0.34 1.36 -19.97
CA GLY A 11 -0.70 0.86 -20.86
C GLY A 11 -2.13 1.21 -20.42
N HIS A 12 -3.09 0.98 -21.29
CA HIS A 12 -4.52 1.27 -21.04
C HIS A 12 -4.80 2.70 -20.58
N GLY A 13 -4.11 3.68 -21.16
CA GLY A 13 -4.23 5.10 -20.79
C GLY A 13 -3.54 5.49 -19.48
N ARG A 14 -2.76 4.57 -18.88
CA ARG A 14 -1.94 4.83 -17.69
C ARG A 14 -0.49 5.08 -18.09
N ASP A 15 0.15 6.00 -17.39
CA ASP A 15 1.53 6.41 -17.63
C ASP A 15 2.18 6.78 -16.30
N GLY A 16 2.64 5.75 -15.58
CA GLY A 16 3.23 5.86 -14.26
C GLY A 16 2.20 6.14 -13.14
N ASP A 17 2.73 6.51 -11.99
CA ASP A 17 1.94 6.90 -10.83
C ASP A 17 1.26 8.25 -11.05
N ALA A 18 -0.06 8.30 -10.86
CA ALA A 18 -0.84 9.53 -11.03
C ALA A 18 -0.36 10.67 -10.11
N THR A 19 0.25 10.35 -8.97
CA THR A 19 0.79 11.36 -8.04
C THR A 19 1.99 12.13 -8.59
N ARG A 20 2.63 11.64 -9.66
CA ARG A 20 3.68 12.38 -10.38
C ARG A 20 3.17 13.68 -11.04
N LYS A 21 1.88 13.72 -11.34
CA LYS A 21 1.23 14.81 -12.09
C LYS A 21 0.39 15.73 -11.20
N LEU A 22 0.42 15.55 -9.89
CA LEU A 22 -0.31 16.40 -8.95
C LEU A 22 0.27 17.81 -8.95
N LEU A 23 -0.63 18.79 -8.90
CA LEU A 23 -0.31 20.22 -8.86
C LEU A 23 -0.70 20.85 -7.52
N GLY A 24 -0.30 22.10 -7.31
CA GLY A 24 -0.62 22.85 -6.11
C GLY A 24 -0.08 22.17 -4.85
N SER A 25 -0.90 22.04 -3.81
CA SER A 25 -0.54 21.42 -2.54
C SER A 25 -0.17 19.94 -2.66
N GLY A 26 -0.58 19.26 -3.74
CA GLY A 26 -0.26 17.86 -3.99
C GLY A 26 1.09 17.63 -4.68
N ALA A 27 1.73 18.66 -5.23
CA ALA A 27 2.95 18.52 -6.04
C ALA A 27 4.13 17.92 -5.27
N GLY A 28 4.16 18.09 -3.95
CA GLY A 28 5.21 17.54 -3.07
C GLY A 28 5.07 16.06 -2.75
N PHE A 29 3.90 15.42 -2.99
CA PHE A 29 3.65 14.04 -2.55
C PHE A 29 4.59 13.03 -3.21
N PHE A 30 4.68 13.06 -4.54
CA PHE A 30 5.51 12.09 -5.25
C PHE A 30 6.99 12.19 -4.86
N PRO A 31 7.66 13.36 -4.94
CA PRO A 31 9.07 13.45 -4.61
C PRO A 31 9.37 13.17 -3.14
N LEU A 32 8.46 13.53 -2.22
CA LEU A 32 8.64 13.28 -0.79
C LEU A 32 8.60 11.78 -0.47
N PHE A 33 7.52 11.11 -0.87
CA PHE A 33 7.27 9.72 -0.47
C PHE A 33 7.97 8.69 -1.35
N ASN A 34 8.54 9.09 -2.49
CA ASN A 34 9.22 8.14 -3.39
C ASN A 34 10.73 8.36 -3.50
N ARG A 35 11.29 9.21 -2.64
CA ARG A 35 12.74 9.43 -2.60
C ARG A 35 13.49 8.11 -2.40
N ASN A 36 14.57 7.91 -3.17
CA ASN A 36 15.43 6.73 -3.17
C ASN A 36 14.76 5.41 -3.62
N LYS A 37 13.54 5.46 -4.17
CA LYS A 37 12.93 4.28 -4.79
C LYS A 37 13.40 4.15 -6.24
N LYS A 38 13.73 2.94 -6.65
CA LYS A 38 13.87 2.58 -8.07
C LYS A 38 12.48 2.45 -8.68
N SER A 39 12.29 2.88 -9.93
CA SER A 39 11.01 2.77 -10.62
C SER A 39 11.12 1.77 -11.76
N VAL A 40 10.08 0.95 -11.92
CA VAL A 40 9.87 0.07 -13.07
C VAL A 40 8.41 0.16 -13.50
N THR A 41 8.16 0.22 -14.79
CA THR A 41 6.80 0.24 -15.33
C THR A 41 6.42 -1.15 -15.82
N LEU A 42 5.27 -1.66 -15.35
CA LEU A 42 4.73 -2.95 -15.78
C LEU A 42 3.22 -2.85 -16.03
N ASP A 43 2.76 -3.49 -17.08
CA ASP A 43 1.34 -3.75 -17.27
C ASP A 43 0.95 -5.09 -16.62
N LEU A 44 0.48 -5.03 -15.40
CA LEU A 44 0.09 -6.23 -14.64
C LEU A 44 -1.17 -6.93 -15.20
N GLN A 45 -1.83 -6.36 -16.21
CA GLN A 45 -2.96 -7.00 -16.87
C GLN A 45 -2.51 -7.95 -17.99
N THR A 46 -1.27 -7.82 -18.46
CA THR A 46 -0.68 -8.72 -19.45
C THR A 46 0.01 -9.91 -18.78
N PRO A 47 0.06 -11.09 -19.46
CA PRO A 47 0.82 -12.24 -18.96
C PRO A 47 2.31 -11.91 -18.74
N GLU A 48 2.91 -11.16 -19.65
CA GLU A 48 4.32 -10.77 -19.62
C GLU A 48 4.61 -9.84 -18.42
N GLY A 49 3.76 -8.83 -18.21
CA GLY A 49 3.89 -7.92 -17.08
C GLY A 49 3.70 -8.62 -15.73
N LYS A 50 2.74 -9.55 -15.66
CA LYS A 50 2.55 -10.40 -14.48
C LYS A 50 3.78 -11.30 -14.23
N GLN A 51 4.33 -11.93 -15.27
CA GLN A 51 5.51 -12.77 -15.15
C GLN A 51 6.73 -11.96 -14.69
N ALA A 52 6.90 -10.74 -15.21
CA ALA A 52 7.95 -9.82 -14.77
C ALA A 52 7.79 -9.46 -13.29
N ALA A 53 6.56 -9.17 -12.84
CA ALA A 53 6.27 -8.92 -11.43
C ALA A 53 6.61 -10.14 -10.55
N LEU A 54 6.26 -11.36 -10.95
CA LEU A 54 6.61 -12.58 -10.22
C LEU A 54 8.13 -12.79 -10.11
N LYS A 55 8.90 -12.44 -11.14
CA LYS A 55 10.37 -12.48 -11.08
C LYS A 55 10.92 -11.47 -10.08
N LEU A 56 10.35 -10.27 -9.98
CA LEU A 56 10.72 -9.29 -8.96
C LEU A 56 10.36 -9.80 -7.55
N ILE A 57 9.15 -10.35 -7.39
CA ILE A 57 8.69 -10.91 -6.11
C ILE A 57 9.61 -12.04 -5.64
N ALA A 58 10.12 -12.88 -6.54
CA ALA A 58 11.03 -13.96 -6.21
C ALA A 58 12.35 -13.49 -5.55
N THR A 59 12.74 -12.24 -5.78
CA THR A 59 13.94 -11.64 -5.20
C THR A 59 13.65 -10.71 -4.02
N ALA A 60 12.36 -10.49 -3.71
CA ALA A 60 11.94 -9.54 -2.70
C ALA A 60 11.76 -10.20 -1.32
N ASP A 61 12.09 -9.49 -0.27
CA ASP A 61 11.73 -9.85 1.10
C ASP A 61 10.30 -9.46 1.44
N VAL A 62 9.82 -8.36 0.85
CA VAL A 62 8.54 -7.74 1.18
C VAL A 62 7.83 -7.31 -0.11
N VAL A 63 6.55 -7.64 -0.23
CA VAL A 63 5.62 -7.04 -1.19
C VAL A 63 4.68 -6.12 -0.45
N CYS A 64 4.48 -4.92 -0.99
CA CYS A 64 3.62 -3.90 -0.41
C CYS A 64 2.62 -3.41 -1.45
N GLU A 65 1.33 -3.37 -1.12
CA GLU A 65 0.29 -2.92 -2.04
C GLU A 65 -0.82 -2.15 -1.31
N ASN A 66 -1.49 -1.24 -2.05
CA ASN A 66 -2.62 -0.47 -1.55
C ASN A 66 -3.79 -0.41 -2.55
N PHE A 67 -3.92 -1.43 -3.39
CA PHE A 67 -5.01 -1.51 -4.35
C PHE A 67 -6.37 -1.71 -3.67
N LYS A 68 -7.43 -1.34 -4.38
CA LYS A 68 -8.81 -1.62 -3.94
C LYS A 68 -8.99 -3.10 -3.59
N PRO A 69 -9.85 -3.44 -2.62
CA PRO A 69 -10.13 -4.82 -2.25
C PRO A 69 -10.40 -5.71 -3.48
N GLY A 70 -9.81 -6.90 -3.50
CA GLY A 70 -9.96 -7.88 -4.57
C GLY A 70 -9.10 -7.65 -5.82
N THR A 71 -8.46 -6.50 -6.00
CA THR A 71 -7.65 -6.23 -7.21
C THR A 71 -6.45 -7.18 -7.31
N MET A 72 -5.67 -7.34 -6.25
CA MET A 72 -4.50 -8.23 -6.26
C MET A 72 -4.90 -9.70 -6.44
N LYS A 73 -6.06 -10.11 -5.89
CA LYS A 73 -6.61 -11.46 -6.11
C LYS A 73 -6.95 -11.70 -7.58
N LYS A 74 -7.59 -10.73 -8.25
CA LYS A 74 -7.88 -10.83 -9.71
C LYS A 74 -6.60 -10.94 -10.54
N LEU A 75 -5.52 -10.31 -10.12
CA LEU A 75 -4.22 -10.42 -10.76
C LEU A 75 -3.48 -11.71 -10.40
N GLY A 76 -3.93 -12.46 -9.38
CA GLY A 76 -3.23 -13.61 -8.83
C GLY A 76 -1.90 -13.23 -8.16
N LEU A 77 -1.85 -12.04 -7.58
CA LEU A 77 -0.69 -11.47 -6.89
C LEU A 77 -1.01 -11.12 -5.43
N ASP A 78 -2.11 -11.63 -4.89
CA ASP A 78 -2.45 -11.53 -3.47
C ASP A 78 -1.66 -12.53 -2.63
N TYR A 79 -1.67 -12.35 -1.31
CA TYR A 79 -0.92 -13.20 -0.38
C TYR A 79 -1.24 -14.68 -0.53
N GLU A 80 -2.52 -15.03 -0.65
CA GLU A 80 -2.96 -16.42 -0.78
C GLU A 80 -2.43 -17.09 -2.04
N SER A 81 -2.33 -16.35 -3.14
CA SER A 81 -1.77 -16.84 -4.41
C SER A 81 -0.25 -17.00 -4.38
N LEU A 82 0.45 -16.26 -3.50
CA LEU A 82 1.91 -16.20 -3.50
C LEU A 82 2.56 -17.03 -2.37
N LYS A 83 1.86 -17.25 -1.25
CA LYS A 83 2.44 -17.77 -0.01
C LYS A 83 3.09 -19.16 -0.13
N GLU A 84 2.55 -20.03 -0.99
CA GLU A 84 3.11 -21.37 -1.18
C GLU A 84 4.37 -21.34 -2.06
N GLN A 85 4.37 -20.50 -3.10
CA GLN A 85 5.51 -20.33 -3.98
C GLN A 85 6.65 -19.55 -3.31
N PHE A 86 6.30 -18.60 -2.43
CA PHE A 86 7.24 -17.71 -1.74
C PHE A 86 7.04 -17.74 -0.22
N PRO A 87 7.34 -18.88 0.45
CA PRO A 87 6.98 -19.08 1.87
C PRO A 87 7.69 -18.14 2.85
N ARG A 88 8.74 -17.44 2.40
CA ARG A 88 9.47 -16.44 3.20
C ARG A 88 8.99 -15.01 2.97
N LEU A 89 8.07 -14.79 2.01
CA LEU A 89 7.60 -13.47 1.64
C LEU A 89 6.78 -12.84 2.77
N ILE A 90 7.08 -11.59 3.09
CA ILE A 90 6.22 -10.74 3.92
C ILE A 90 5.34 -9.93 2.98
N TYR A 91 4.03 -10.04 3.14
CA TYR A 91 3.08 -9.38 2.26
C TYR A 91 2.31 -8.31 3.02
N VAL A 92 2.50 -7.04 2.68
CA VAL A 92 1.83 -5.91 3.32
C VAL A 92 0.67 -5.43 2.47
N SER A 93 -0.51 -5.45 3.04
CA SER A 93 -1.73 -4.97 2.41
C SER A 93 -2.23 -3.74 3.15
N HIS A 94 -2.15 -2.58 2.51
CA HIS A 94 -2.71 -1.32 3.03
C HIS A 94 -4.12 -1.12 2.47
N LYS A 95 -5.10 -0.98 3.35
CA LYS A 95 -6.53 -0.83 2.97
C LYS A 95 -7.17 0.35 3.71
N GLY A 96 -8.37 0.72 3.32
CA GLY A 96 -9.15 1.69 4.06
C GLY A 96 -9.57 1.14 5.42
N PHE A 97 -9.91 -0.16 5.47
CA PHE A 97 -10.40 -0.86 6.67
C PHE A 97 -9.70 -2.20 6.85
N LEU A 98 -9.50 -2.61 8.10
CA LEU A 98 -9.10 -3.98 8.45
C LEU A 98 -10.23 -4.97 8.12
N PRO A 99 -9.93 -6.30 8.08
CA PRO A 99 -10.96 -7.32 7.91
C PRO A 99 -12.12 -7.14 8.91
N GLY A 100 -13.35 -7.08 8.40
CA GLY A 100 -14.54 -6.83 9.19
C GLY A 100 -15.71 -6.31 8.34
N PRO A 101 -16.72 -5.68 8.95
CA PRO A 101 -17.93 -5.25 8.25
C PRO A 101 -17.70 -4.26 7.11
N TYR A 102 -16.57 -3.55 7.13
CA TYR A 102 -16.23 -2.51 6.16
C TYR A 102 -15.07 -2.88 5.22
N ASP A 103 -14.52 -4.08 5.29
CA ASP A 103 -13.34 -4.51 4.52
C ASP A 103 -13.52 -4.42 3.00
N HIS A 104 -14.77 -4.52 2.52
CA HIS A 104 -15.15 -4.38 1.12
C HIS A 104 -15.20 -2.93 0.64
N ARG A 105 -15.15 -1.96 1.56
CA ARG A 105 -15.25 -0.53 1.24
C ARG A 105 -13.88 0.05 0.92
N THR A 106 -13.89 1.01 0.01
CA THR A 106 -12.74 1.87 -0.25
C THR A 106 -12.85 3.11 0.61
N ALA A 107 -11.76 3.52 1.25
CA ALA A 107 -11.69 4.80 1.94
C ALA A 107 -10.45 5.58 1.49
N LEU A 108 -10.62 6.87 1.41
CA LEU A 108 -9.54 7.85 1.31
C LEU A 108 -9.24 8.38 2.71
N ASP A 109 -8.09 9.01 2.87
CA ASP A 109 -7.66 9.60 4.14
C ASP A 109 -8.73 10.51 4.77
N GLU A 110 -9.29 11.43 4.00
CA GLU A 110 -10.33 12.34 4.50
C GLU A 110 -11.61 11.63 4.95
N VAL A 111 -11.99 10.56 4.26
CA VAL A 111 -13.16 9.75 4.66
C VAL A 111 -12.93 9.15 6.04
N VAL A 112 -11.74 8.62 6.28
CA VAL A 112 -11.37 8.03 7.57
C VAL A 112 -11.25 9.10 8.66
N GLN A 113 -10.70 10.27 8.36
CA GLN A 113 -10.65 11.39 9.30
C GLN A 113 -12.05 11.81 9.76
N MET A 114 -13.03 11.83 8.84
CA MET A 114 -14.43 12.14 9.18
C MET A 114 -15.07 11.01 9.99
N MET A 115 -14.90 9.76 9.58
CA MET A 115 -15.51 8.59 10.24
C MET A 115 -14.94 8.35 11.65
N GLY A 116 -13.63 8.50 11.81
CA GLY A 116 -12.91 8.28 13.08
C GLY A 116 -13.00 9.46 14.06
N GLY A 117 -13.67 10.56 13.69
CA GLY A 117 -13.85 11.72 14.54
C GLY A 117 -12.66 12.69 14.57
N LEU A 118 -11.53 12.40 13.91
CA LEU A 118 -10.39 13.30 13.87
C LEU A 118 -10.76 14.67 13.29
N ALA A 119 -11.55 14.69 12.21
CA ALA A 119 -11.98 15.93 11.60
C ALA A 119 -12.91 16.75 12.52
N TYR A 120 -13.74 16.07 13.32
CA TYR A 120 -14.59 16.71 14.33
C TYR A 120 -13.73 17.38 15.43
N MET A 121 -12.68 16.70 15.89
CA MET A 121 -11.78 17.22 16.91
C MET A 121 -10.83 18.31 16.39
N THR A 122 -10.61 18.37 15.08
CA THR A 122 -9.70 19.33 14.44
C THR A 122 -10.42 20.66 14.13
N GLY A 123 -11.71 20.59 13.76
CA GLY A 123 -12.52 21.77 13.43
C GLY A 123 -13.18 22.42 14.64
N PRO A 124 -13.67 23.66 14.49
CA PRO A 124 -14.53 24.27 15.50
C PRO A 124 -15.86 23.53 15.59
N GLU A 125 -16.58 23.75 16.70
CA GLU A 125 -17.88 23.14 16.93
C GLU A 125 -18.85 23.31 15.73
N GLY A 126 -19.49 22.22 15.31
CA GLY A 126 -20.39 22.18 14.17
C GLY A 126 -19.72 22.32 12.79
N ARG A 127 -18.40 22.42 12.70
CA ARG A 127 -17.66 22.61 11.46
C ARG A 127 -16.44 21.69 11.40
N PRO A 128 -16.61 20.37 11.23
CA PRO A 128 -15.51 19.44 11.17
C PRO A 128 -14.56 19.77 10.00
N LEU A 129 -13.28 19.77 10.27
CA LEU A 129 -12.21 20.03 9.30
C LEU A 129 -11.21 18.87 9.29
N ARG A 130 -10.84 18.43 8.10
CA ARG A 130 -9.73 17.48 7.99
C ARG A 130 -8.43 18.11 8.46
N ALA A 131 -7.51 17.31 8.97
CA ALA A 131 -6.13 17.73 9.22
C ALA A 131 -5.46 18.23 7.92
N GLY A 132 -4.52 19.15 8.03
CA GLY A 132 -3.82 19.76 6.89
C GLY A 132 -2.92 18.80 6.10
N THR A 133 -2.92 17.51 6.45
CA THR A 133 -2.16 16.46 5.77
C THR A 133 -2.95 15.17 5.73
N SER A 134 -2.52 14.20 4.91
CA SER A 134 -3.06 12.84 4.84
C SER A 134 -2.52 12.00 6.01
N VAL A 135 -2.92 12.36 7.23
CA VAL A 135 -2.35 11.80 8.47
C VAL A 135 -2.60 10.30 8.60
N ASN A 136 -3.78 9.81 8.20
CA ASN A 136 -4.11 8.38 8.28
C ASN A 136 -3.36 7.56 7.23
N ASP A 137 -3.17 8.10 6.00
CA ASP A 137 -2.32 7.47 4.99
C ASP A 137 -0.88 7.32 5.51
N ILE A 138 -0.33 8.38 6.10
CA ILE A 138 1.02 8.38 6.65
C ILE A 138 1.13 7.36 7.80
N MET A 139 0.19 7.40 8.74
CA MET A 139 0.18 6.48 9.89
C MET A 139 -0.02 5.03 9.44
N GLY A 140 -0.92 4.77 8.49
CA GLY A 140 -1.10 3.45 7.91
C GLY A 140 0.19 2.90 7.30
N GLY A 141 0.93 3.75 6.56
CA GLY A 141 2.25 3.40 6.05
C GLY A 141 3.27 3.10 7.16
N MET A 142 3.29 3.91 8.22
CA MET A 142 4.17 3.70 9.37
C MET A 142 3.85 2.41 10.12
N PHE A 143 2.58 2.13 10.41
CA PHE A 143 2.17 0.87 11.05
C PHE A 143 2.46 -0.34 10.18
N GLY A 144 2.30 -0.23 8.86
CA GLY A 144 2.75 -1.25 7.92
C GLY A 144 4.24 -1.53 8.04
N ALA A 145 5.08 -0.49 8.12
CA ALA A 145 6.53 -0.63 8.30
C ALA A 145 6.88 -1.29 9.65
N ILE A 146 6.19 -0.93 10.74
CA ILE A 146 6.35 -1.58 12.05
C ILE A 146 5.98 -3.07 11.94
N GLY A 147 4.87 -3.38 11.27
CA GLY A 147 4.45 -4.77 11.03
C GLY A 147 5.48 -5.57 10.23
N VAL A 148 6.13 -4.93 9.23
CA VAL A 148 7.25 -5.55 8.49
C VAL A 148 8.43 -5.86 9.41
N LEU A 149 8.84 -4.91 10.25
CA LEU A 149 9.95 -5.12 11.18
C LEU A 149 9.67 -6.26 12.16
N ALA A 150 8.47 -6.33 12.71
CA ALA A 150 8.03 -7.43 13.57
C ALA A 150 8.03 -8.77 12.81
N SER A 151 7.55 -8.77 11.55
CA SER A 151 7.52 -9.95 10.69
C SER A 151 8.91 -10.44 10.31
N LEU A 152 9.87 -9.54 10.11
CA LEU A 152 11.28 -9.89 9.87
C LEU A 152 11.90 -10.59 11.09
N GLN A 153 11.62 -10.10 12.29
CA GLN A 153 12.06 -10.75 13.54
C GLN A 153 11.46 -12.15 13.71
N GLN A 154 10.18 -12.29 13.41
CA GLN A 154 9.52 -13.60 13.45
C GLN A 154 10.10 -14.54 12.37
N ARG A 155 10.28 -14.05 11.13
CA ARG A 155 10.86 -14.82 10.03
C ARG A 155 12.26 -15.32 10.34
N ALA A 156 13.08 -14.54 11.05
CA ALA A 156 14.41 -14.96 11.46
C ALA A 156 14.39 -16.21 12.35
N ARG A 157 13.32 -16.41 13.15
CA ARG A 157 13.13 -17.57 14.03
C ARG A 157 12.41 -18.74 13.35
N THR A 158 11.40 -18.44 12.52
CA THR A 158 10.50 -19.45 11.94
C THR A 158 10.88 -19.88 10.52
N GLY A 159 11.70 -19.10 9.84
CA GLY A 159 12.00 -19.26 8.41
C GLY A 159 10.87 -18.84 7.48
N ARG A 160 9.69 -18.45 7.98
CA ARG A 160 8.48 -18.16 7.20
C ARG A 160 8.12 -16.68 7.27
N GLY A 161 7.64 -16.15 6.14
CA GLY A 161 6.99 -14.86 6.06
C GLY A 161 5.53 -14.93 6.49
N GLN A 162 4.84 -13.80 6.42
CA GLN A 162 3.43 -13.69 6.79
C GLN A 162 2.76 -12.50 6.12
N GLN A 163 1.45 -12.44 6.17
CA GLN A 163 0.69 -11.27 5.79
C GLN A 163 0.66 -10.26 6.94
N VAL A 164 0.82 -8.99 6.58
CA VAL A 164 0.62 -7.83 7.46
C VAL A 164 -0.55 -7.02 6.89
N ALA A 165 -1.61 -6.89 7.64
CA ALA A 165 -2.73 -6.01 7.30
C ALA A 165 -2.54 -4.68 8.02
N SER A 166 -2.57 -3.59 7.26
CA SER A 166 -2.58 -2.22 7.77
C SER A 166 -3.78 -1.48 7.18
N ALA A 167 -4.42 -0.63 7.97
CA ALA A 167 -5.57 0.15 7.51
C ALA A 167 -5.45 1.61 7.92
N LEU A 168 -6.27 2.43 7.26
CA LEU A 168 -6.39 3.85 7.56
C LEU A 168 -7.30 4.10 8.78
N PHE A 169 -8.31 3.19 8.96
CA PHE A 169 -9.29 3.23 10.04
C PHE A 169 -8.96 2.22 11.11
#